data_defbd7ff1eb00cc14794e0dece08d14d
#
_entry.id   defbd7ff1eb00cc14794e0dece08d14d
#
_cell.length_a   1.000
_cell.length_b   1.000
_cell.length_c   1.000
_cell.angle_alpha   90.00
_cell.angle_beta   90.00
_cell.angle_gamma   90.00
#
_symmetry.space_group_name_H-M   'P 1'
#
loop_
_entity.id
_entity.type
_entity.pdbx_description
1 polymer ?
#
loop_
_entity_poly.entity_id
_entity_poly.type
_entity_poly.pdbx_seq_one_letter_code
_entity_poly.pdbx_strand_id
1 'polypeptide(L)'
;MLINFFFVPLCRAFFGPAGVVLAAPSNKAARGINGKTFHSLLGFTPDSSLRTAALALTTQKRIKLERTFVPMGAFLKDEFSMMPGQMNHAAALLATYARQSEFRLVKEDYAKPRERAGRVPVMLDAGDHLQLPPVPKKNSLFAPLTHTSQEHRVGTAIFRNARYVFQMKKMMRFKDDVLIRILHTMRTTGGKALAESDWRALVDTGTRGAEKSTQQTATTGWYHTCYVWSVVAMSSFMEAQQSALRAKKTLVYIQAVDIIQNYDPPKESAAKLYRALLRMPSLTKTKRLPGFCMLHVGMEVRLTTTLANPWAVQDATGTVLEIQTDCRMNSPEMLLGELPLAILVRLHNCSHVFLPCGP
;
A
#
# COMPACT_ATOMS: atom_id res chain seq x y z
N MET A 1 2.42 -15.63 5.25
CA MET A 1 2.99 -16.99 5.33
C MET A 1 1.91 -18.08 5.30
N LEU A 2 0.95 -18.12 6.24
CA LEU A 2 -0.11 -19.16 6.29
C LEU A 2 -0.94 -19.23 5.01
N ILE A 3 -1.34 -18.09 4.44
CA ILE A 3 -2.11 -18.05 3.19
C ILE A 3 -1.34 -18.76 2.09
N ASN A 4 -0.09 -18.39 1.81
CA ASN A 4 0.68 -18.91 0.69
C ASN A 4 1.09 -20.38 0.85
N PHE A 5 1.42 -20.81 2.06
CA PHE A 5 1.99 -22.13 2.28
C PHE A 5 0.96 -23.19 2.66
N PHE A 6 -0.23 -22.78 3.09
CA PHE A 6 -1.27 -23.70 3.49
C PHE A 6 -2.56 -23.53 2.69
N PHE A 7 -3.20 -22.37 2.80
CA PHE A 7 -4.54 -22.19 2.20
C PHE A 7 -4.52 -22.16 0.68
N VAL A 8 -3.55 -21.49 0.06
CA VAL A 8 -3.47 -21.41 -1.41
C VAL A 8 -3.22 -22.78 -2.03
N PRO A 9 -2.23 -23.58 -1.59
CA PRO A 9 -2.03 -24.93 -2.13
C PRO A 9 -3.27 -25.83 -1.93
N LEU A 10 -3.86 -25.79 -0.72
CA LEU A 10 -5.04 -26.57 -0.40
C LEU A 10 -6.22 -26.20 -1.32
N CYS A 11 -6.55 -24.93 -1.43
CA CYS A 11 -7.63 -24.47 -2.28
C CYS A 11 -7.38 -24.75 -3.77
N ARG A 12 -6.12 -24.64 -4.23
CA ARG A 12 -5.76 -24.99 -5.61
C ARG A 12 -5.89 -26.47 -5.92
N ALA A 13 -5.65 -27.33 -4.94
CA ALA A 13 -5.86 -28.78 -5.10
C ALA A 13 -7.33 -29.11 -5.34
N PHE A 14 -8.27 -28.37 -4.71
CA PHE A 14 -9.71 -28.60 -4.87
C PHE A 14 -10.34 -27.87 -6.07
N PHE A 15 -9.92 -26.64 -6.34
CA PHE A 15 -10.58 -25.74 -7.30
C PHE A 15 -9.73 -25.44 -8.54
N GLY A 16 -8.53 -25.99 -8.61
CA GLY A 16 -7.57 -25.66 -9.66
C GLY A 16 -6.93 -24.27 -9.48
N PRO A 17 -5.88 -23.94 -10.24
CA PRO A 17 -5.18 -22.65 -10.15
C PRO A 17 -6.07 -21.45 -10.42
N ALA A 18 -6.97 -21.53 -11.42
CA ALA A 18 -7.90 -20.47 -11.78
C ALA A 18 -9.06 -20.32 -10.78
N GLY A 19 -9.31 -21.34 -9.97
CA GLY A 19 -10.38 -21.34 -8.97
C GLY A 19 -10.03 -20.61 -7.67
N VAL A 20 -8.81 -20.06 -7.51
CA VAL A 20 -8.37 -19.37 -6.30
C VAL A 20 -8.07 -17.90 -6.59
N VAL A 21 -8.86 -17.02 -6.04
CA VAL A 21 -8.69 -15.56 -6.15
C VAL A 21 -8.11 -15.01 -4.85
N LEU A 22 -7.03 -14.22 -4.97
CA LEU A 22 -6.30 -13.62 -3.87
C LEU A 22 -6.39 -12.11 -3.95
N ALA A 23 -6.79 -11.45 -2.87
CA ALA A 23 -6.90 -10.01 -2.81
C ALA A 23 -6.44 -9.42 -1.48
N ALA A 24 -5.95 -8.18 -1.52
CA ALA A 24 -5.59 -7.41 -0.35
C ALA A 24 -5.85 -5.92 -0.56
N PRO A 25 -5.98 -5.09 0.51
CA PRO A 25 -6.27 -3.66 0.38
C PRO A 25 -5.09 -2.84 -0.14
N SER A 26 -3.86 -3.28 0.05
CA SER A 26 -2.65 -2.56 -0.36
C SER A 26 -1.80 -3.37 -1.33
N ASN A 27 -0.97 -2.68 -2.15
CA ASN A 27 -0.04 -3.33 -3.07
C ASN A 27 0.97 -4.22 -2.35
N LYS A 28 1.47 -3.77 -1.19
CA LYS A 28 2.42 -4.54 -0.38
C LYS A 28 1.80 -5.85 0.12
N ALA A 29 0.59 -5.80 0.66
CA ALA A 29 -0.12 -6.98 1.14
C ALA A 29 -0.50 -7.92 -0.02
N ALA A 30 -1.03 -7.38 -1.12
CA ALA A 30 -1.38 -8.15 -2.31
C ALA A 30 -0.17 -8.91 -2.88
N ARG A 31 0.97 -8.24 -2.96
CA ARG A 31 2.23 -8.87 -3.40
C ARG A 31 2.69 -9.96 -2.45
N GLY A 32 2.53 -9.76 -1.13
CA GLY A 32 2.87 -10.75 -0.11
C GLY A 32 2.13 -12.08 -0.24
N ILE A 33 0.94 -12.06 -0.84
CA ILE A 33 0.12 -13.25 -1.11
C ILE A 33 0.07 -13.64 -2.59
N ASN A 34 0.89 -13.05 -3.46
CA ASN A 34 0.83 -13.21 -4.92
C ASN A 34 -0.57 -12.95 -5.49
N GLY A 35 -1.28 -11.99 -4.92
CA GLY A 35 -2.64 -11.59 -5.28
C GLY A 35 -2.71 -10.22 -5.97
N LYS A 36 -3.91 -9.67 -6.03
CA LYS A 36 -4.20 -8.34 -6.59
C LYS A 36 -4.76 -7.42 -5.49
N THR A 37 -4.61 -6.11 -5.66
CA THR A 37 -5.37 -5.19 -4.81
C THR A 37 -6.85 -5.27 -5.16
N PHE A 38 -7.74 -5.00 -4.19
CA PHE A 38 -9.17 -4.94 -4.44
C PHE A 38 -9.52 -3.98 -5.59
N HIS A 39 -8.89 -2.81 -5.63
CA HIS A 39 -9.10 -1.83 -6.70
C HIS A 39 -8.74 -2.41 -8.08
N SER A 40 -7.58 -3.05 -8.20
CA SER A 40 -7.17 -3.70 -9.45
C SER A 40 -8.03 -4.89 -9.82
N LEU A 41 -8.44 -5.70 -8.83
CA LEU A 41 -9.29 -6.87 -9.04
C LEU A 41 -10.68 -6.47 -9.54
N LEU A 42 -11.27 -5.45 -8.93
CA LEU A 42 -12.62 -4.99 -9.19
C LEU A 42 -12.69 -3.93 -10.32
N GLY A 43 -11.55 -3.43 -10.77
CA GLY A 43 -11.47 -2.42 -11.82
C GLY A 43 -11.92 -1.02 -11.38
N PHE A 44 -11.75 -0.68 -10.10
CA PHE A 44 -12.05 0.62 -9.54
C PHE A 44 -10.81 1.50 -9.41
N THR A 45 -11.01 2.82 -9.50
CA THR A 45 -10.02 3.78 -9.01
C THR A 45 -10.28 4.10 -7.53
N PRO A 46 -9.25 4.46 -6.75
CA PRO A 46 -9.42 4.79 -5.34
C PRO A 46 -10.45 5.89 -5.07
N ASP A 47 -10.61 6.81 -6.02
CA ASP A 47 -11.52 7.98 -5.93
C ASP A 47 -12.93 7.71 -6.46
N SER A 48 -13.19 6.54 -7.08
CA SER A 48 -14.52 6.23 -7.61
C SER A 48 -15.47 5.79 -6.50
N SER A 49 -16.71 6.28 -6.53
CA SER A 49 -17.73 5.70 -5.67
C SER A 49 -18.01 4.27 -6.14
N LEU A 50 -17.99 3.32 -5.21
CA LEU A 50 -18.17 1.89 -5.50
C LEU A 50 -19.53 1.62 -6.19
N ARG A 51 -20.55 2.41 -5.85
CA ARG A 51 -21.89 2.31 -6.46
C ARG A 51 -21.87 2.72 -7.93
N THR A 52 -21.25 3.85 -8.25
CA THR A 52 -21.16 4.36 -9.63
C THR A 52 -20.32 3.42 -10.50
N ALA A 53 -19.25 2.87 -9.95
CA ALA A 53 -18.37 1.96 -10.69
C ALA A 53 -19.02 0.59 -10.95
N ALA A 54 -19.84 0.08 -10.03
CA ALA A 54 -20.61 -1.16 -10.23
C ALA A 54 -21.69 -1.02 -11.29
N LEU A 55 -22.29 0.18 -11.42
CA LEU A 55 -23.34 0.47 -12.42
C LEU A 55 -22.78 0.79 -13.81
N ALA A 56 -21.52 1.19 -13.92
CA ALA A 56 -20.86 1.60 -15.17
C ALA A 56 -19.90 0.53 -15.72
N LEU A 57 -20.27 -0.76 -15.66
CA LEU A 57 -19.46 -1.85 -16.18
C LEU A 57 -19.46 -1.81 -17.72
N THR A 58 -18.30 -1.45 -18.29
CA THR A 58 -18.07 -1.65 -19.73
C THR A 58 -17.98 -3.14 -20.08
N THR A 59 -18.26 -3.49 -21.34
CA THR A 59 -18.15 -4.89 -21.81
C THR A 59 -16.79 -5.52 -21.48
N GLN A 60 -15.71 -4.78 -21.65
CA GLN A 60 -14.36 -5.27 -21.34
C GLN A 60 -14.16 -5.54 -19.83
N LYS A 61 -14.67 -4.66 -18.96
CA LYS A 61 -14.62 -4.88 -17.50
C LYS A 61 -15.47 -6.09 -17.10
N ARG A 62 -16.63 -6.26 -17.71
CA ARG A 62 -17.49 -7.42 -17.50
C ARG A 62 -16.78 -8.73 -17.85
N ILE A 63 -16.20 -8.84 -19.04
CA ILE A 63 -15.45 -10.03 -19.47
C ILE A 63 -14.30 -10.32 -18.49
N LYS A 64 -13.58 -9.30 -18.03
CA LYS A 64 -12.50 -9.47 -17.04
C LYS A 64 -13.01 -10.00 -15.71
N LEU A 65 -14.15 -9.51 -15.21
CA LEU A 65 -14.78 -9.99 -13.98
C LEU A 65 -15.27 -11.43 -14.13
N GLU A 66 -15.93 -11.75 -15.24
CA GLU A 66 -16.39 -13.12 -15.53
C GLU A 66 -15.23 -14.11 -15.55
N ARG A 67 -14.14 -13.80 -16.27
CA ARG A 67 -12.93 -14.65 -16.30
C ARG A 67 -12.32 -14.86 -14.91
N THR A 68 -12.48 -13.90 -14.01
CA THR A 68 -11.91 -13.98 -12.67
C THR A 68 -12.84 -14.71 -11.69
N PHE A 69 -14.13 -14.40 -11.71
CA PHE A 69 -15.06 -14.84 -10.68
C PHE A 69 -15.89 -16.07 -11.04
N VAL A 70 -16.10 -16.38 -12.34
CA VAL A 70 -16.85 -17.58 -12.73
C VAL A 70 -16.16 -18.85 -12.24
N PRO A 71 -14.85 -19.07 -12.46
CA PRO A 71 -14.17 -20.28 -11.98
C PRO A 71 -13.88 -20.25 -10.48
N MET A 72 -14.14 -19.15 -9.77
CA MET A 72 -13.72 -18.98 -8.39
C MET A 72 -14.43 -19.93 -7.43
N GLY A 73 -13.68 -20.86 -6.85
CA GLY A 73 -14.10 -21.73 -5.75
C GLY A 73 -13.64 -21.23 -4.39
N ALA A 74 -12.56 -20.44 -4.36
CA ALA A 74 -12.04 -19.86 -3.13
C ALA A 74 -11.66 -18.39 -3.33
N PHE A 75 -12.10 -17.53 -2.41
CA PHE A 75 -11.72 -16.11 -2.31
C PHE A 75 -10.98 -15.86 -1.02
N LEU A 76 -9.68 -15.68 -1.12
CA LEU A 76 -8.80 -15.46 0.03
C LEU A 76 -8.41 -13.98 0.09
N LYS A 77 -8.71 -13.34 1.20
CA LYS A 77 -8.47 -11.91 1.43
C LYS A 77 -7.50 -11.73 2.58
N ASP A 78 -6.46 -10.93 2.39
CA ASP A 78 -5.47 -10.62 3.43
C ASP A 78 -5.63 -9.18 3.92
N GLU A 79 -5.11 -8.89 5.11
CA GLU A 79 -5.15 -7.56 5.77
C GLU A 79 -6.58 -6.99 5.88
N PHE A 80 -7.56 -7.81 6.30
CA PHE A 80 -8.96 -7.39 6.39
C PHE A 80 -9.17 -6.17 7.29
N SER A 81 -8.27 -5.91 8.24
CA SER A 81 -8.34 -4.73 9.11
C SER A 81 -8.37 -3.40 8.36
N MET A 82 -7.66 -3.35 7.23
CA MET A 82 -7.60 -2.17 6.36
C MET A 82 -8.72 -2.12 5.30
N MET A 83 -9.57 -3.13 5.25
CA MET A 83 -10.65 -3.22 4.25
C MET A 83 -11.90 -2.48 4.74
N PRO A 84 -12.38 -1.46 4.02
CA PRO A 84 -13.66 -0.84 4.34
C PRO A 84 -14.84 -1.75 4.00
N GLY A 85 -15.92 -1.64 4.76
CA GLY A 85 -17.13 -2.46 4.54
C GLY A 85 -17.68 -2.31 3.12
N GLN A 86 -17.66 -1.10 2.55
CA GLN A 86 -18.09 -0.86 1.16
C GLN A 86 -17.27 -1.68 0.16
N MET A 87 -15.98 -1.84 0.38
CA MET A 87 -15.11 -2.64 -0.50
C MET A 87 -15.45 -4.13 -0.42
N ASN A 88 -15.73 -4.62 0.79
CA ASN A 88 -16.17 -6.01 0.98
C ASN A 88 -17.51 -6.27 0.31
N HIS A 89 -18.45 -5.32 0.41
CA HIS A 89 -19.73 -5.37 -0.31
C HIS A 89 -19.52 -5.40 -1.82
N ALA A 90 -18.72 -4.48 -2.37
CA ALA A 90 -18.45 -4.41 -3.81
C ALA A 90 -17.83 -5.70 -4.34
N ALA A 91 -16.89 -6.29 -3.60
CA ALA A 91 -16.28 -7.57 -3.98
C ALA A 91 -17.32 -8.70 -4.02
N ALA A 92 -18.19 -8.79 -3.02
CA ALA A 92 -19.26 -9.78 -2.96
C ALA A 92 -20.30 -9.57 -4.07
N LEU A 93 -20.69 -8.31 -4.31
CA LEU A 93 -21.66 -7.93 -5.36
C LEU A 93 -21.14 -8.30 -6.74
N LEU A 94 -19.91 -7.90 -7.09
CA LEU A 94 -19.33 -8.18 -8.41
C LEU A 94 -19.05 -9.68 -8.63
N ALA A 95 -18.69 -10.41 -7.57
CA ALA A 95 -18.60 -11.86 -7.65
C ALA A 95 -19.97 -12.49 -7.93
N THR A 96 -21.03 -11.99 -7.30
CA THR A 96 -22.41 -12.44 -7.56
C THR A 96 -22.80 -12.17 -9.02
N TYR A 97 -22.57 -10.96 -9.52
CA TYR A 97 -22.86 -10.60 -10.91
C TYR A 97 -22.13 -11.48 -11.90
N ALA A 98 -20.84 -11.67 -11.71
CA ALA A 98 -20.02 -12.43 -12.65
C ALA A 98 -20.41 -13.92 -12.72
N ARG A 99 -20.96 -14.45 -11.62
CA ARG A 99 -21.35 -15.87 -11.52
C ARG A 99 -22.80 -16.17 -11.89
N GLN A 100 -23.64 -15.14 -11.92
CA GLN A 100 -25.03 -15.27 -12.38
C GLN A 100 -25.09 -15.05 -13.89
N SER A 101 -25.65 -16.02 -14.63
CA SER A 101 -25.79 -15.96 -16.09
C SER A 101 -26.68 -14.81 -16.55
N GLU A 102 -27.52 -14.29 -15.68
CA GLU A 102 -28.39 -13.15 -15.94
C GLU A 102 -27.87 -11.93 -15.18
N PHE A 103 -27.37 -10.94 -15.91
CA PHE A 103 -26.98 -9.61 -15.41
C PHE A 103 -28.22 -8.76 -15.06
N ARG A 104 -29.22 -9.29 -14.44
CA ARG A 104 -30.26 -8.51 -13.82
C ARG A 104 -29.76 -8.05 -12.46
N LEU A 105 -29.80 -6.73 -12.25
CA LEU A 105 -29.80 -6.12 -10.92
C LEU A 105 -31.04 -6.67 -10.19
N VAL A 106 -30.96 -7.88 -9.72
CA VAL A 106 -31.95 -8.39 -8.78
C VAL A 106 -31.80 -7.47 -7.57
N LYS A 107 -32.88 -6.84 -7.17
CA LYS A 107 -32.99 -6.27 -5.82
C LYS A 107 -32.67 -7.41 -4.87
N GLU A 108 -31.39 -7.47 -4.45
CA GLU A 108 -30.89 -8.59 -3.70
C GLU A 108 -31.64 -8.67 -2.40
N ASP A 109 -32.27 -9.76 -2.21
CA ASP A 109 -32.70 -10.20 -0.91
C ASP A 109 -31.43 -10.68 -0.15
N TYR A 110 -30.70 -9.72 0.44
CA TYR A 110 -29.51 -9.96 1.26
C TYR A 110 -29.80 -10.80 2.49
N ALA A 111 -31.06 -11.24 2.67
CA ALA A 111 -31.49 -12.04 3.79
C ALA A 111 -30.93 -13.47 3.77
N LYS A 112 -30.48 -13.98 2.60
CA LYS A 112 -29.98 -15.36 2.50
C LYS A 112 -28.45 -15.43 2.54
N PRO A 113 -27.81 -15.76 3.67
CA PRO A 113 -26.36 -15.79 3.82
C PRO A 113 -25.63 -16.69 2.81
N ARG A 114 -26.28 -17.75 2.34
CA ARG A 114 -25.69 -18.75 1.42
C ARG A 114 -25.55 -18.29 -0.03
N GLU A 115 -26.22 -17.22 -0.41
CA GLU A 115 -26.22 -16.71 -1.79
C GLU A 115 -25.23 -15.55 -2.00
N ARG A 116 -24.59 -15.10 -0.92
CA ARG A 116 -23.65 -13.99 -0.94
C ARG A 116 -22.40 -14.33 -1.74
N ALA A 117 -21.83 -13.31 -2.39
CA ALA A 117 -20.65 -13.44 -3.25
C ALA A 117 -20.79 -14.52 -4.34
N GLY A 118 -21.99 -14.70 -4.90
CA GLY A 118 -22.24 -15.64 -5.98
C GLY A 118 -22.02 -17.11 -5.59
N ARG A 119 -22.31 -17.46 -4.35
CA ARG A 119 -22.16 -18.84 -3.80
C ARG A 119 -20.73 -19.35 -3.87
N VAL A 120 -19.75 -18.51 -3.65
CA VAL A 120 -18.35 -18.95 -3.54
C VAL A 120 -18.22 -19.93 -2.38
N PRO A 121 -17.73 -21.17 -2.61
CA PRO A 121 -17.68 -22.20 -1.57
C PRO A 121 -16.81 -21.83 -0.38
N VAL A 122 -15.66 -21.18 -0.62
CA VAL A 122 -14.69 -20.81 0.41
C VAL A 122 -14.42 -19.32 0.37
N MET A 123 -14.69 -18.63 1.48
CA MET A 123 -14.28 -17.26 1.72
C MET A 123 -13.41 -17.22 2.97
N LEU A 124 -12.19 -16.72 2.84
CA LEU A 124 -11.25 -16.57 3.94
C LEU A 124 -10.83 -15.10 4.06
N ASP A 125 -11.05 -14.53 5.23
CA ASP A 125 -10.54 -13.22 5.61
C ASP A 125 -9.41 -13.42 6.62
N ALA A 126 -8.19 -13.04 6.27
CA ALA A 126 -7.03 -13.08 7.16
C ALA A 126 -6.56 -11.67 7.48
N GLY A 127 -6.00 -11.48 8.66
CA GLY A 127 -5.48 -10.18 9.09
C GLY A 127 -5.50 -10.02 10.60
N ASP A 128 -5.20 -8.84 11.05
CA ASP A 128 -5.10 -8.49 12.46
C ASP A 128 -5.99 -7.27 12.77
N HIS A 129 -7.07 -7.48 13.51
CA HIS A 129 -8.05 -6.45 13.85
C HIS A 129 -7.50 -5.28 14.68
N LEU A 130 -6.32 -5.44 15.28
CA LEU A 130 -5.63 -4.39 16.04
C LEU A 130 -4.62 -3.61 15.20
N GLN A 131 -4.41 -4.00 13.93
CA GLN A 131 -3.61 -3.21 13.00
C GLN A 131 -4.39 -2.01 12.44
N LEU A 132 -3.75 -1.30 11.51
CA LEU A 132 -4.30 -0.06 10.97
C LEU A 132 -5.70 -0.26 10.37
N PRO A 133 -6.68 0.55 10.77
CA PRO A 133 -8.00 0.55 10.16
C PRO A 133 -7.97 1.24 8.79
N PRO A 134 -9.03 1.10 7.98
CA PRO A 134 -9.17 1.86 6.74
C PRO A 134 -9.32 3.36 7.03
N VAL A 135 -9.04 4.19 6.01
CA VAL A 135 -9.27 5.63 6.07
C VAL A 135 -10.53 5.97 5.27
N PRO A 136 -11.51 6.61 5.89
CA PRO A 136 -11.61 7.00 7.30
C PRO A 136 -11.95 5.80 8.21
N LYS A 137 -11.49 5.85 9.48
CA LYS A 137 -11.66 4.78 10.48
C LYS A 137 -13.11 4.32 10.69
N LYS A 138 -14.09 5.22 10.51
CA LYS A 138 -15.53 4.90 10.56
C LYS A 138 -15.98 3.84 9.55
N ASN A 139 -15.20 3.61 8.49
CA ASN A 139 -15.47 2.61 7.47
C ASN A 139 -14.88 1.22 7.81
N SER A 140 -14.28 1.06 9.00
CA SER A 140 -13.76 -0.23 9.45
C SER A 140 -14.88 -1.25 9.63
N LEU A 141 -14.59 -2.52 9.32
CA LEU A 141 -15.49 -3.66 9.58
C LEU A 141 -15.85 -3.82 11.07
N PHE A 142 -15.07 -3.22 11.96
CA PHE A 142 -15.25 -3.23 13.41
C PHE A 142 -15.93 -1.97 13.96
N ALA A 143 -16.11 -0.95 13.13
CA ALA A 143 -16.76 0.29 13.55
C ALA A 143 -18.25 0.06 13.90
N PRO A 144 -18.83 0.88 14.80
CA PRO A 144 -20.26 0.90 15.03
C PRO A 144 -21.00 1.20 13.71
N LEU A 145 -22.14 0.53 13.49
CA LEU A 145 -22.93 0.67 12.27
C LEU A 145 -23.84 1.92 12.28
N THR A 146 -23.73 2.75 13.30
CA THR A 146 -24.43 4.04 13.38
C THR A 146 -23.87 5.00 12.35
N HIS A 147 -24.75 5.68 11.61
CA HIS A 147 -24.37 6.68 10.60
C HIS A 147 -23.49 6.16 9.43
N THR A 148 -23.59 4.87 9.09
CA THR A 148 -22.87 4.28 7.96
C THR A 148 -23.78 4.06 6.75
N SER A 149 -23.20 4.04 5.55
CA SER A 149 -23.93 3.74 4.33
C SER A 149 -24.49 2.31 4.33
N GLN A 150 -25.51 2.06 3.52
CA GLN A 150 -26.09 0.72 3.37
C GLN A 150 -25.04 -0.27 2.89
N GLU A 151 -24.19 0.13 1.93
CA GLU A 151 -23.12 -0.70 1.40
C GLU A 151 -22.11 -1.11 2.49
N HIS A 152 -21.79 -0.17 3.38
CA HIS A 152 -20.92 -0.48 4.52
C HIS A 152 -21.57 -1.51 5.45
N ARG A 153 -22.85 -1.32 5.79
CA ARG A 153 -23.57 -2.25 6.67
C ARG A 153 -23.64 -3.65 6.08
N VAL A 154 -23.94 -3.76 4.79
CA VAL A 154 -23.97 -5.06 4.08
C VAL A 154 -22.60 -5.72 4.06
N GLY A 155 -21.55 -5.00 3.69
CA GLY A 155 -20.20 -5.55 3.66
C GLY A 155 -19.68 -5.97 5.03
N THR A 156 -20.05 -5.23 6.07
CA THR A 156 -19.76 -5.60 7.46
C THR A 156 -20.55 -6.84 7.89
N ALA A 157 -21.81 -6.95 7.49
CA ALA A 157 -22.63 -8.14 7.77
C ALA A 157 -22.07 -9.40 7.08
N ILE A 158 -21.56 -9.27 5.84
CA ILE A 158 -20.87 -10.37 5.14
C ILE A 158 -19.67 -10.85 5.95
N PHE A 159 -18.84 -9.93 6.44
CA PHE A 159 -17.68 -10.26 7.27
C PHE A 159 -18.07 -10.91 8.59
N ARG A 160 -19.02 -10.32 9.31
CA ARG A 160 -19.46 -10.82 10.65
C ARG A 160 -20.19 -12.16 10.60
N ASN A 161 -20.67 -12.56 9.43
CA ASN A 161 -21.31 -13.87 9.24
C ASN A 161 -20.29 -14.98 8.91
N ALA A 162 -19.01 -14.78 9.20
CA ALA A 162 -18.01 -15.83 9.12
C ALA A 162 -18.44 -17.02 10.02
N ARG A 163 -18.48 -18.23 9.44
CA ARG A 163 -18.91 -19.44 10.14
C ARG A 163 -17.87 -19.92 11.14
N TYR A 164 -16.62 -19.72 10.84
CA TYR A 164 -15.49 -20.14 11.66
C TYR A 164 -14.54 -18.97 11.85
N VAL A 165 -14.05 -18.83 13.08
CA VAL A 165 -13.06 -17.83 13.43
C VAL A 165 -11.87 -18.54 14.09
N PHE A 166 -10.69 -18.35 13.50
CA PHE A 166 -9.44 -18.93 14.02
C PHE A 166 -8.56 -17.80 14.53
N GLN A 167 -8.20 -17.85 15.79
CA GLN A 167 -7.28 -16.89 16.39
C GLN A 167 -5.91 -17.51 16.57
N MET A 168 -4.89 -16.94 15.92
CA MET A 168 -3.49 -17.31 16.14
C MET A 168 -3.01 -16.74 17.45
N LYS A 169 -2.59 -17.61 18.37
CA LYS A 169 -2.15 -17.22 19.72
C LYS A 169 -0.63 -17.03 19.81
N LYS A 170 0.15 -17.83 19.07
CA LYS A 170 1.61 -17.81 19.14
C LYS A 170 2.19 -16.81 18.15
N MET A 171 2.97 -15.87 18.66
CA MET A 171 3.74 -14.95 17.83
C MET A 171 4.99 -15.65 17.31
N MET A 172 5.11 -15.75 15.98
CA MET A 172 6.21 -16.46 15.31
C MET A 172 7.20 -15.51 14.61
N ARG A 173 6.83 -14.22 14.48
CA ARG A 173 7.64 -13.24 13.73
C ARG A 173 8.82 -12.71 14.53
N PHE A 174 8.65 -12.56 15.83
CA PHE A 174 9.65 -12.04 16.74
C PHE A 174 10.16 -13.15 17.64
N LYS A 175 11.47 -13.10 17.97
CA LYS A 175 12.15 -14.03 18.88
C LYS A 175 12.54 -13.37 20.21
N ASP A 176 12.41 -12.05 20.29
CA ASP A 176 12.73 -11.26 21.49
C ASP A 176 11.55 -11.31 22.46
N ASP A 177 11.75 -11.93 23.62
CA ASP A 177 10.69 -12.12 24.62
C ASP A 177 10.21 -10.82 25.23
N VAL A 178 11.08 -9.81 25.36
CA VAL A 178 10.69 -8.48 25.86
C VAL A 178 9.76 -7.81 24.89
N LEU A 179 10.10 -7.80 23.60
CA LEU A 179 9.27 -7.25 22.55
C LEU A 179 7.92 -7.99 22.43
N ILE A 180 7.93 -9.32 22.51
CA ILE A 180 6.71 -10.15 22.51
C ILE A 180 5.81 -9.77 23.67
N ARG A 181 6.36 -9.63 24.89
CA ARG A 181 5.61 -9.22 26.08
C ARG A 181 5.02 -7.81 25.93
N ILE A 182 5.81 -6.84 25.48
CA ILE A 182 5.34 -5.47 25.22
C ILE A 182 4.17 -5.48 24.23
N LEU A 183 4.34 -6.13 23.08
CA LEU A 183 3.29 -6.21 22.06
C LEU A 183 2.04 -6.92 22.58
N HIS A 184 2.20 -7.97 23.37
CA HIS A 184 1.07 -8.66 24.00
C HIS A 184 0.33 -7.75 24.98
N THR A 185 1.06 -7.04 25.84
CA THR A 185 0.48 -6.07 26.78
C THR A 185 -0.30 -4.99 26.06
N MET A 186 0.29 -4.37 25.03
CA MET A 186 -0.39 -3.34 24.23
C MET A 186 -1.68 -3.85 23.57
N ARG A 187 -1.74 -5.13 23.19
CA ARG A 187 -2.92 -5.75 22.59
C ARG A 187 -4.02 -6.08 23.60
N THR A 188 -3.65 -6.58 24.78
CA THR A 188 -4.62 -7.08 25.77
C THR A 188 -5.19 -6.01 26.66
N THR A 189 -4.42 -4.94 26.91
CA THR A 189 -4.84 -3.87 27.84
C THR A 189 -5.61 -2.73 27.17
N GLY A 190 -5.84 -2.81 25.84
CA GLY A 190 -6.58 -1.76 25.12
C GLY A 190 -5.88 -0.40 25.13
N GLY A 191 -4.55 -0.38 25.21
CA GLY A 191 -3.75 0.85 25.22
C GLY A 191 -3.50 1.42 26.62
N LYS A 192 -3.70 0.66 27.68
CA LYS A 192 -3.21 1.04 29.02
C LYS A 192 -1.70 1.14 29.03
N ALA A 193 -1.17 1.96 29.94
CA ALA A 193 0.25 2.20 30.03
C ALA A 193 1.04 0.89 30.21
N LEU A 194 2.17 0.81 29.52
CA LEU A 194 3.15 -0.25 29.74
C LEU A 194 3.73 -0.13 31.15
N ALA A 195 4.17 -1.23 31.72
CA ALA A 195 4.98 -1.22 32.93
C ALA A 195 6.24 -0.36 32.68
N GLU A 196 6.70 0.34 33.73
CA GLU A 196 7.88 1.24 33.62
C GLU A 196 9.12 0.50 33.08
N SER A 197 9.31 -0.74 33.51
CA SER A 197 10.41 -1.58 33.01
C SER A 197 10.33 -1.88 31.51
N ASP A 198 9.12 -2.11 31.00
CA ASP A 198 8.88 -2.38 29.57
C ASP A 198 9.02 -1.10 28.75
N TRP A 199 8.55 0.02 29.28
CA TRP A 199 8.75 1.34 28.68
C TRP A 199 10.23 1.70 28.58
N ARG A 200 10.99 1.53 29.67
CA ARG A 200 12.45 1.77 29.67
C ARG A 200 13.14 0.86 28.66
N ALA A 201 12.84 -0.42 28.62
CA ALA A 201 13.42 -1.34 27.65
C ALA A 201 13.16 -0.91 26.20
N LEU A 202 11.96 -0.37 25.90
CA LEU A 202 11.60 0.16 24.59
C LEU A 202 12.39 1.42 24.24
N VAL A 203 12.49 2.38 25.19
CA VAL A 203 13.24 3.63 25.03
C VAL A 203 14.73 3.33 24.87
N ASP A 204 15.31 2.50 25.74
CA ASP A 204 16.73 2.12 25.68
C ASP A 204 17.09 1.44 24.36
N THR A 205 16.19 0.59 23.83
CA THR A 205 16.41 -0.05 22.53
C THR A 205 16.39 1.00 21.40
N GLY A 206 15.48 1.95 21.47
CA GLY A 206 15.41 3.07 20.52
C GLY A 206 16.66 3.96 20.59
N THR A 207 17.09 4.33 21.79
CA THR A 207 18.28 5.18 22.02
C THR A 207 19.56 4.48 21.58
N ARG A 208 19.78 3.22 21.99
CA ARG A 208 20.92 2.42 21.52
C ARG A 208 20.94 2.21 20.01
N GLY A 209 19.77 2.10 19.39
CA GLY A 209 19.64 2.04 17.95
C GLY A 209 20.12 3.32 17.28
N ALA A 210 19.78 4.50 17.84
CA ALA A 210 20.23 5.81 17.36
C ALA A 210 21.75 6.00 17.52
N GLU A 211 22.31 5.62 18.67
CA GLU A 211 23.76 5.70 18.91
C GLU A 211 24.55 4.75 17.99
N LYS A 212 24.06 3.51 17.77
CA LYS A 212 24.68 2.56 16.86
C LYS A 212 24.56 2.98 15.41
N SER A 213 23.48 3.68 15.01
CA SER A 213 23.31 4.16 13.64
C SER A 213 24.30 5.26 13.27
N THR A 214 24.84 6.00 14.26
CA THR A 214 25.93 6.95 14.06
C THR A 214 27.30 6.30 13.91
N GLN A 215 27.47 5.06 14.40
CA GLN A 215 28.74 4.33 14.36
C GLN A 215 28.77 3.19 13.33
N GLN A 216 27.62 2.61 12.97
CA GLN A 216 27.55 1.53 12.00
C GLN A 216 27.19 2.06 10.62
N THR A 217 28.12 1.94 9.72
CA THR A 217 27.99 2.03 8.28
C THR A 217 26.68 1.45 7.75
N ALA A 218 26.15 2.11 6.76
CA ALA A 218 24.94 1.99 5.94
C ALA A 218 24.41 0.60 5.51
N THR A 219 24.80 -0.49 6.13
CA THR A 219 24.38 -1.85 5.74
C THR A 219 23.17 -2.39 6.50
N THR A 220 22.74 -1.75 7.55
CA THR A 220 21.55 -2.14 8.28
C THR A 220 20.40 -1.20 7.91
N GLY A 221 19.51 -1.66 7.07
CA GLY A 221 18.33 -0.92 6.61
C GLY A 221 17.37 -0.53 7.74
N TRP A 222 17.73 0.51 8.48
CA TRP A 222 16.86 1.13 9.47
C TRP A 222 15.82 2.01 8.78
N TYR A 223 14.55 1.84 9.13
CA TYR A 223 13.47 2.70 8.67
C TYR A 223 13.01 3.57 9.82
N HIS A 224 13.06 4.89 9.62
CA HIS A 224 12.45 5.82 10.56
C HIS A 224 10.94 5.89 10.29
N THR A 225 10.13 5.62 11.31
CA THR A 225 8.69 5.81 11.24
C THR A 225 8.35 7.16 11.87
N CYS A 226 7.79 8.06 11.08
CA CYS A 226 7.38 9.38 11.54
C CYS A 226 5.87 9.55 11.37
N TYR A 227 5.24 10.22 12.34
CA TYR A 227 3.79 10.45 12.33
C TYR A 227 3.37 11.57 11.39
N VAL A 228 4.22 12.56 11.18
CA VAL A 228 3.92 13.77 10.40
C VAL A 228 4.78 13.85 9.15
N TRP A 229 4.17 14.13 8.01
CA TRP A 229 4.87 14.20 6.72
C TRP A 229 6.01 15.22 6.65
N SER A 230 5.91 16.35 7.37
CA SER A 230 7.01 17.31 7.46
C SER A 230 8.25 16.72 8.12
N VAL A 231 8.06 15.88 9.14
CA VAL A 231 9.16 15.18 9.82
C VAL A 231 9.75 14.11 8.88
N VAL A 232 8.91 13.39 8.12
CA VAL A 232 9.37 12.45 7.09
C VAL A 232 10.23 13.15 6.05
N ALA A 233 9.78 14.30 5.55
CA ALA A 233 10.52 15.07 4.54
C ALA A 233 11.88 15.56 5.09
N MET A 234 11.90 16.10 6.31
CA MET A 234 13.13 16.55 6.96
C MET A 234 14.10 15.39 7.22
N SER A 235 13.61 14.26 7.75
CA SER A 235 14.43 13.07 7.99
C SER A 235 14.99 12.51 6.69
N SER A 236 14.19 12.48 5.63
CA SER A 236 14.65 12.04 4.31
C SER A 236 15.72 12.95 3.72
N PHE A 237 15.59 14.28 3.93
CA PHE A 237 16.59 15.25 3.51
C PHE A 237 17.92 15.03 4.23
N MET A 238 17.88 14.96 5.56
CA MET A 238 19.09 14.74 6.37
C MET A 238 19.76 13.41 6.04
N GLU A 239 18.96 12.34 5.88
CA GLU A 239 19.49 11.01 5.53
C GLU A 239 20.11 10.98 4.14
N ALA A 240 19.50 11.65 3.16
CA ALA A 240 20.07 11.76 1.82
C ALA A 240 21.44 12.45 1.82
N GLN A 241 21.58 13.57 2.55
CA GLN A 241 22.85 14.27 2.71
C GLN A 241 23.90 13.39 3.40
N GLN A 242 23.58 12.81 4.53
CA GLN A 242 24.51 11.95 5.29
C GLN A 242 24.88 10.70 4.50
N SER A 243 23.95 10.10 3.79
CA SER A 243 24.18 8.94 2.94
C SER A 243 25.13 9.26 1.79
N ALA A 244 24.93 10.39 1.10
CA ALA A 244 25.80 10.86 0.03
C ALA A 244 27.24 11.13 0.53
N LEU A 245 27.37 11.81 1.69
CA LEU A 245 28.66 12.05 2.35
C LEU A 245 29.39 10.74 2.70
N ARG A 246 28.70 9.80 3.34
CA ARG A 246 29.26 8.48 3.68
C ARG A 246 29.69 7.70 2.44
N ALA A 247 28.87 7.74 1.38
CA ALA A 247 29.17 7.07 0.11
C ALA A 247 30.19 7.80 -0.75
N LYS A 248 30.59 9.02 -0.39
CA LYS A 248 31.44 9.91 -1.21
C LYS A 248 30.89 10.08 -2.62
N LYS A 249 29.58 10.29 -2.72
CA LYS A 249 28.85 10.49 -3.99
C LYS A 249 28.25 11.89 -4.04
N THR A 250 28.13 12.43 -5.23
CA THR A 250 27.43 13.70 -5.48
C THR A 250 25.95 13.54 -5.13
N LEU A 251 25.43 14.40 -4.25
CA LEU A 251 24.01 14.53 -4.01
C LEU A 251 23.41 15.44 -5.08
N VAL A 252 22.50 14.88 -5.83
CA VAL A 252 21.82 15.58 -6.94
C VAL A 252 20.45 16.03 -6.48
N TYR A 253 20.18 17.32 -6.58
CA TYR A 253 18.87 17.92 -6.34
C TYR A 253 18.17 18.08 -7.69
N ILE A 254 17.03 17.45 -7.84
CA ILE A 254 16.18 17.47 -9.03
C ILE A 254 14.94 18.26 -8.69
N GLN A 255 14.76 19.41 -9.33
CA GLN A 255 13.59 20.24 -9.13
C GLN A 255 12.40 19.67 -9.90
N ALA A 256 11.21 19.65 -9.29
CA ALA A 256 9.98 19.28 -9.98
C ALA A 256 9.65 20.33 -11.06
N VAL A 257 9.18 19.84 -12.20
CA VAL A 257 8.61 20.68 -13.26
C VAL A 257 7.10 20.62 -13.15
N ASP A 258 6.51 21.73 -12.72
CA ASP A 258 5.06 21.82 -12.56
C ASP A 258 4.43 22.38 -13.84
N ILE A 259 3.52 21.62 -14.44
CA ILE A 259 2.79 22.00 -15.65
C ILE A 259 1.33 22.28 -15.27
N ILE A 260 0.85 23.48 -15.54
CA ILE A 260 -0.54 23.84 -15.32
C ILE A 260 -1.32 23.50 -16.61
N GLN A 261 -2.21 22.50 -16.50
CA GLN A 261 -3.03 22.12 -17.64
C GLN A 261 -4.04 23.23 -18.00
N ASN A 262 -4.07 23.59 -19.28
CA ASN A 262 -5.02 24.55 -19.88
C ASN A 262 -4.95 26.00 -19.33
N TYR A 263 -3.85 26.38 -18.71
CA TYR A 263 -3.66 27.72 -18.20
C TYR A 263 -2.21 28.16 -18.35
N ASP A 264 -2.01 29.25 -19.08
CA ASP A 264 -0.69 29.91 -19.20
C ASP A 264 -0.74 31.22 -18.38
N PRO A 265 -0.28 31.19 -17.12
CA PRO A 265 -0.38 32.36 -16.26
C PRO A 265 0.63 33.43 -16.68
N PRO A 266 0.31 34.74 -16.50
CA PRO A 266 1.30 35.81 -16.67
C PRO A 266 2.57 35.51 -15.87
N LYS A 267 3.74 35.84 -16.43
CA LYS A 267 5.07 35.48 -15.85
C LYS A 267 5.19 35.79 -14.35
N GLU A 268 4.66 36.94 -13.89
CA GLU A 268 4.68 37.30 -12.46
C GLU A 268 3.82 36.37 -11.59
N SER A 269 2.65 35.98 -12.09
CA SER A 269 1.75 35.05 -11.40
C SER A 269 2.32 33.64 -11.37
N ALA A 270 2.99 33.20 -12.45
CA ALA A 270 3.70 31.95 -12.52
C ALA A 270 4.81 31.90 -11.47
N ALA A 271 5.64 32.93 -11.36
CA ALA A 271 6.73 33.00 -10.38
C ALA A 271 6.23 32.94 -8.93
N LYS A 272 5.08 33.59 -8.62
CA LYS A 272 4.44 33.48 -7.28
C LYS A 272 3.93 32.06 -7.01
N LEU A 273 3.30 31.45 -8.02
CA LEU A 273 2.78 30.07 -7.91
C LEU A 273 3.92 29.07 -7.69
N TYR A 274 4.99 29.12 -8.47
CA TYR A 274 6.17 28.27 -8.28
C TYR A 274 6.79 28.42 -6.90
N ARG A 275 6.94 29.65 -6.39
CA ARG A 275 7.42 29.88 -5.03
C ARG A 275 6.50 29.31 -3.98
N ALA A 276 5.17 29.34 -4.20
CA ALA A 276 4.20 28.74 -3.30
C ALA A 276 4.30 27.20 -3.33
N LEU A 277 4.45 26.59 -4.49
CA LEU A 277 4.62 25.13 -4.67
C LEU A 277 5.90 24.62 -3.99
N LEU A 278 7.02 25.33 -4.16
CA LEU A 278 8.29 24.99 -3.51
C LEU A 278 8.23 25.08 -1.98
N ARG A 279 7.39 25.99 -1.47
CA ARG A 279 7.18 26.18 -0.02
C ARG A 279 6.09 25.30 0.56
N MET A 280 5.43 24.45 -0.25
CA MET A 280 4.36 23.58 0.26
C MET A 280 4.89 22.57 1.28
N PRO A 281 4.54 22.71 2.57
CA PRO A 281 5.07 21.84 3.61
C PRO A 281 4.41 20.46 3.63
N SER A 282 3.32 20.28 2.89
CA SER A 282 2.50 19.08 2.97
C SER A 282 2.55 18.25 1.69
N LEU A 283 3.27 17.13 1.74
CA LEU A 283 3.28 16.12 0.67
C LEU A 283 1.87 15.53 0.39
N THR A 284 0.91 15.76 1.25
CA THR A 284 -0.48 15.29 1.07
C THR A 284 -1.16 16.02 -0.09
N LYS A 285 -0.89 17.31 -0.26
CA LYS A 285 -1.48 18.12 -1.34
C LYS A 285 -0.84 17.86 -2.70
N THR A 286 0.39 17.38 -2.72
CA THR A 286 1.17 17.07 -3.94
C THR A 286 1.17 15.57 -4.27
N LYS A 287 0.21 14.79 -3.77
CA LYS A 287 0.17 13.32 -3.92
C LYS A 287 1.48 12.64 -3.53
N ARG A 288 2.14 13.14 -2.49
CA ARG A 288 3.45 12.69 -1.96
C ARG A 288 4.65 12.98 -2.86
N LEU A 289 4.52 13.90 -3.81
CA LEU A 289 5.66 14.34 -4.60
C LEU A 289 6.26 15.61 -3.95
N PRO A 290 7.55 15.58 -3.55
CA PRO A 290 8.24 16.78 -3.08
C PRO A 290 8.56 17.72 -4.25
N GLY A 291 8.68 19.03 -3.98
CA GLY A 291 9.13 20.01 -4.97
C GLY A 291 10.59 19.80 -5.40
N PHE A 292 11.37 19.09 -4.59
CA PHE A 292 12.71 18.61 -4.90
C PHE A 292 12.82 17.13 -4.63
N CYS A 293 13.44 16.40 -5.55
CA CYS A 293 13.86 15.02 -5.33
C CYS A 293 15.38 15.00 -5.16
N MET A 294 15.87 14.37 -4.12
CA MET A 294 17.29 14.26 -3.81
C MET A 294 17.74 12.83 -4.02
N LEU A 295 18.74 12.64 -4.86
CA LEU A 295 19.25 11.32 -5.20
C LEU A 295 20.79 11.33 -5.26
N HIS A 296 21.38 10.20 -4.92
CA HIS A 296 22.77 9.90 -5.27
C HIS A 296 22.89 8.45 -5.74
N VAL A 297 23.94 8.15 -6.49
CA VAL A 297 24.22 6.78 -6.91
C VAL A 297 24.49 5.89 -5.69
N GLY A 298 23.83 4.74 -5.63
CA GLY A 298 23.85 3.82 -4.49
C GLY A 298 22.79 4.10 -3.44
N MET A 299 21.96 5.14 -3.59
CA MET A 299 20.88 5.46 -2.66
C MET A 299 19.74 4.43 -2.75
N GLU A 300 19.24 4.03 -1.59
CA GLU A 300 18.02 3.24 -1.50
C GLU A 300 16.79 4.14 -1.70
N VAL A 301 15.94 3.74 -2.63
CA VAL A 301 14.74 4.49 -3.02
C VAL A 301 13.49 3.61 -2.98
N ARG A 302 12.34 4.27 -2.96
CA ARG A 302 11.04 3.63 -3.00
C ARG A 302 10.16 4.27 -4.07
N LEU A 303 9.51 3.46 -4.89
CA LEU A 303 8.58 3.96 -5.89
C LEU A 303 7.34 4.56 -5.22
N THR A 304 6.99 5.77 -5.60
CA THR A 304 5.80 6.47 -5.10
C THR A 304 4.54 6.12 -5.90
N THR A 305 4.72 5.58 -7.11
CA THR A 305 3.63 5.16 -8.00
C THR A 305 3.95 3.83 -8.67
N THR A 306 2.94 3.17 -9.22
CA THR A 306 3.10 1.95 -10.01
C THR A 306 3.50 2.32 -11.44
N LEU A 307 4.67 1.85 -11.88
CA LEU A 307 5.18 2.03 -13.23
C LEU A 307 4.81 0.83 -14.12
N ALA A 308 4.98 -0.39 -13.61
CA ALA A 308 4.67 -1.62 -14.34
C ALA A 308 4.19 -2.72 -13.39
N ASN A 309 3.00 -3.23 -13.65
CA ASN A 309 2.39 -4.31 -12.88
C ASN A 309 2.80 -5.69 -13.46
N PRO A 310 3.17 -6.69 -12.66
CA PRO A 310 3.18 -6.72 -11.19
C PRO A 310 4.54 -6.36 -10.56
N TRP A 311 5.52 -5.92 -11.32
CA TRP A 311 6.93 -5.89 -10.91
C TRP A 311 7.36 -4.55 -10.28
N ALA A 312 7.09 -3.43 -10.96
CA ALA A 312 7.43 -2.09 -10.52
C ALA A 312 6.20 -1.38 -9.96
N VAL A 313 5.72 -1.87 -8.84
CA VAL A 313 4.52 -1.33 -8.18
C VAL A 313 4.87 -0.27 -7.13
N GLN A 314 3.90 0.55 -6.77
CA GLN A 314 4.02 1.49 -5.66
C GLN A 314 4.57 0.78 -4.41
N ASP A 315 5.45 1.47 -3.68
CA ASP A 315 6.18 0.98 -2.50
C ASP A 315 7.23 -0.11 -2.79
N ALA A 316 7.50 -0.47 -4.04
CA ALA A 316 8.67 -1.27 -4.38
C ALA A 316 9.95 -0.49 -4.06
N THR A 317 10.92 -1.16 -3.46
CA THR A 317 12.23 -0.58 -3.10
C THR A 317 13.30 -0.97 -4.11
N GLY A 318 14.31 -0.14 -4.24
CA GLY A 318 15.44 -0.38 -5.14
C GLY A 318 16.62 0.53 -4.84
N THR A 319 17.71 0.30 -5.52
CA THR A 319 18.95 1.08 -5.40
C THR A 319 19.18 1.88 -6.67
N VAL A 320 19.50 3.16 -6.56
CA VAL A 320 19.88 4.02 -7.69
C VAL A 320 21.22 3.56 -8.23
N LEU A 321 21.25 3.12 -9.49
CA LEU A 321 22.47 2.70 -10.15
C LEU A 321 23.17 3.85 -10.86
N GLU A 322 22.38 4.71 -11.52
CA GLU A 322 22.90 5.79 -12.35
C GLU A 322 21.87 6.93 -12.45
N ILE A 323 22.38 8.15 -12.56
CA ILE A 323 21.60 9.34 -12.88
C ILE A 323 22.20 9.90 -14.17
N GLN A 324 21.49 9.74 -15.27
CA GLN A 324 21.94 10.20 -16.59
C GLN A 324 21.58 11.67 -16.77
N THR A 325 22.59 12.50 -16.94
CA THR A 325 22.45 13.94 -17.14
C THR A 325 23.57 14.45 -18.04
N ASP A 326 23.31 15.52 -18.77
CA ASP A 326 24.34 16.19 -19.62
C ASP A 326 25.34 16.99 -18.78
N CYS A 327 25.08 17.15 -17.49
CA CYS A 327 25.95 17.89 -16.59
C CYS A 327 27.03 17.00 -15.97
N ARG A 328 28.28 17.47 -15.91
CA ARG A 328 29.35 16.78 -15.19
C ARG A 328 29.14 16.89 -13.68
N MET A 329 29.13 15.78 -12.99
CA MET A 329 28.94 15.71 -11.53
C MET A 329 30.28 15.92 -10.81
N ASN A 330 30.78 17.18 -10.77
CA ASN A 330 32.10 17.53 -10.21
C ASN A 330 32.03 18.15 -8.81
N SER A 331 30.84 18.28 -8.22
CA SER A 331 30.64 18.86 -6.90
C SER A 331 30.01 17.84 -5.92
N PRO A 332 30.26 17.95 -4.61
CA PRO A 332 29.58 17.12 -3.60
C PRO A 332 28.06 17.27 -3.61
N GLU A 333 27.55 18.45 -3.94
CA GLU A 333 26.13 18.74 -4.10
C GLU A 333 25.90 19.46 -5.42
N MET A 334 24.83 19.13 -6.11
CA MET A 334 24.52 19.68 -7.42
C MET A 334 23.01 19.85 -7.60
N LEU A 335 22.61 21.05 -7.99
CA LEU A 335 21.24 21.33 -8.44
C LEU A 335 21.21 21.17 -9.98
N LEU A 336 20.35 20.28 -10.47
CA LEU A 336 20.12 20.18 -11.92
C LEU A 336 19.20 21.31 -12.37
N GLY A 337 19.61 22.02 -13.40
CA GLY A 337 18.80 23.06 -14.07
C GLY A 337 17.66 22.45 -14.89
N GLU A 338 17.82 21.19 -15.31
CA GLU A 338 16.84 20.44 -16.11
C GLU A 338 16.63 19.06 -15.51
N LEU A 339 15.56 18.39 -15.92
CA LEU A 339 15.32 17.02 -15.51
C LEU A 339 16.41 16.08 -16.05
N PRO A 340 16.83 15.06 -15.29
CA PRO A 340 17.76 14.07 -15.79
C PRO A 340 17.15 13.32 -16.98
N LEU A 341 17.98 12.90 -17.92
CA LEU A 341 17.55 12.09 -19.07
C LEU A 341 16.96 10.76 -18.62
N ALA A 342 17.58 10.14 -17.63
CA ALA A 342 17.09 8.91 -17.02
C ALA A 342 17.64 8.74 -15.60
N ILE A 343 16.90 7.99 -14.78
CA ILE A 343 17.36 7.50 -13.49
C ILE A 343 17.21 5.97 -13.51
N LEU A 344 18.35 5.27 -13.51
CA LEU A 344 18.36 3.81 -13.50
C LEU A 344 18.27 3.31 -12.07
N VAL A 345 17.25 2.49 -11.79
CA VAL A 345 17.00 1.91 -10.47
C VAL A 345 16.92 0.40 -10.57
N ARG A 346 17.76 -0.29 -9.82
CA ARG A 346 17.65 -1.73 -9.65
C ARG A 346 16.66 -2.03 -8.53
N LEU A 347 15.47 -2.51 -8.89
CA LEU A 347 14.46 -2.90 -7.92
C LEU A 347 14.88 -4.17 -7.18
N HIS A 348 14.65 -4.18 -5.87
CA HIS A 348 14.83 -5.38 -5.06
C HIS A 348 13.74 -6.40 -5.41
N ASN A 349 14.11 -7.67 -5.47
CA ASN A 349 13.20 -8.76 -5.81
C ASN A 349 12.53 -8.64 -7.20
N CYS A 350 13.19 -8.01 -8.17
CA CYS A 350 12.75 -7.93 -9.55
C CYS A 350 13.89 -8.33 -10.49
N SER A 351 13.66 -9.35 -11.31
CA SER A 351 14.60 -9.80 -12.34
C SER A 351 14.32 -9.20 -13.72
N HIS A 352 13.30 -8.36 -13.86
CA HIS A 352 12.89 -7.78 -15.12
C HIS A 352 13.53 -6.40 -15.32
N VAL A 353 13.89 -6.11 -16.56
CA VAL A 353 14.36 -4.78 -16.98
C VAL A 353 13.18 -4.04 -17.61
N PHE A 354 12.90 -2.85 -17.09
CA PHE A 354 11.92 -1.94 -17.68
C PHE A 354 12.68 -0.81 -18.35
N LEU A 355 12.55 -0.71 -19.65
CA LEU A 355 13.04 0.45 -20.37
C LEU A 355 11.92 1.50 -20.40
N PRO A 356 12.24 2.79 -20.18
CA PRO A 356 11.25 3.83 -20.39
C PRO A 356 10.81 3.76 -21.86
N CYS A 357 9.52 3.64 -22.11
CA CYS A 357 8.98 3.94 -23.42
C CYS A 357 9.29 5.42 -23.65
N GLY A 358 10.00 5.75 -24.71
CA GLY A 358 10.24 7.13 -25.12
C GLY A 358 8.91 7.91 -25.22
N PRO A 359 8.99 9.25 -25.27
CA PRO A 359 7.83 10.13 -25.35
C PRO A 359 6.95 9.83 -26.53
#